data_12a99bbfbaa2d5d4c6df60a66d7d1dbe
#
_entry.id   12a99bbfbaa2d5d4c6df60a66d7d1dbe
#
_cell.length_a   1.000
_cell.length_b   1.000
_cell.length_c   1.000
_cell.angle_alpha   90.00
_cell.angle_beta   90.00
_cell.angle_gamma   90.00
#
_symmetry.space_group_name_H-M   'P 1'
#
loop_
_entity.id
_entity.type
_entity.pdbx_description
1 polymer ?
#
loop_
_entity_poly.entity_id
_entity_poly.type
_entity_poly.pdbx_seq_one_letter_code
_entity_poly.pdbx_strand_id
1 'polypeptide(L)'
;IIESLFLIKIDYTMTTALEKPDMNTEELLAGQTITPAEEEQNSVQSTSRLSREEIIDSLRKLVEGSVEEVKDEVDELKQAYYKQKKIEIEEARNAFIAAGNPEAEFVPMSDEQEETLKSLLSVFREKKAEYTALLEKQREENLERKQQILEEMKSITEDSDNINKQYTRFQELQQSFKEPCELPSAAVSGLWKKFQSYVENFYDLLKINKELRDYDFKKNLEQKTALCDAAEALLANDDVVAAFKELQV
;
A
#
# COMPACT_ATOMS: atom_id res chain seq x y z
N ILE A 1 -25.52 8.04 21.48
CA ILE A 1 -26.07 6.77 20.94
C ILE A 1 -25.63 6.55 19.51
N ILE A 2 -25.63 7.58 18.64
CA ILE A 2 -25.19 7.45 17.21
C ILE A 2 -23.67 7.25 17.10
N GLU A 3 -22.88 7.93 17.93
CA GLU A 3 -21.41 7.77 17.97
C GLU A 3 -20.96 6.40 18.51
N SER A 4 -21.71 5.84 19.48
CA SER A 4 -21.43 4.50 19.99
C SER A 4 -21.68 3.40 18.96
N LEU A 5 -22.67 3.58 18.07
CA LEU A 5 -22.96 2.64 16.97
C LEU A 5 -21.91 2.73 15.87
N PHE A 6 -21.28 3.89 15.67
CA PHE A 6 -20.20 4.05 14.67
C PHE A 6 -18.88 3.39 15.13
N LEU A 7 -18.56 3.48 16.42
CA LEU A 7 -17.41 2.80 17.03
C LEU A 7 -17.57 1.27 17.01
N ILE A 8 -18.76 0.77 17.30
CA ILE A 8 -19.09 -0.67 17.23
C ILE A 8 -18.95 -1.21 15.79
N LYS A 9 -19.31 -0.39 14.79
CA LYS A 9 -19.21 -0.79 13.38
C LYS A 9 -17.77 -0.83 12.87
N ILE A 10 -16.87 0.01 13.42
CA ILE A 10 -15.44 -0.03 13.11
C ILE A 10 -14.77 -1.24 13.77
N ASP A 11 -15.11 -1.56 15.02
CA ASP A 11 -14.61 -2.76 15.70
C ASP A 11 -15.06 -4.05 15.00
N TYR A 12 -16.30 -4.10 14.53
CA TYR A 12 -16.82 -5.30 13.85
C TYR A 12 -16.14 -5.54 12.49
N THR A 13 -15.78 -4.49 11.74
CA THR A 13 -15.08 -4.64 10.46
C THR A 13 -13.58 -4.94 10.62
N MET A 14 -12.96 -4.57 11.74
CA MET A 14 -11.56 -4.87 12.03
C MET A 14 -11.37 -6.27 12.60
N THR A 15 -12.31 -6.77 13.39
CA THR A 15 -12.25 -8.12 13.97
C THR A 15 -12.51 -9.22 12.93
N THR A 16 -13.34 -8.95 11.92
CA THR A 16 -13.60 -9.90 10.83
C THR A 16 -12.48 -10.03 9.79
N ALA A 17 -11.50 -9.11 9.80
CA ALA A 17 -10.34 -9.19 8.91
C ALA A 17 -9.19 -10.05 9.47
N LEU A 18 -9.27 -10.53 10.71
CA LEU A 18 -8.24 -11.34 11.40
C LEU A 18 -8.61 -12.80 11.60
N GLU A 19 -9.87 -13.19 11.36
CA GLU A 19 -10.28 -14.59 11.35
C GLU A 19 -10.30 -15.08 9.90
N LYS A 20 -9.37 -15.96 9.55
CA LYS A 20 -9.44 -16.76 8.33
C LYS A 20 -10.69 -17.64 8.42
N PRO A 21 -11.67 -17.53 7.53
CA PRO A 21 -12.69 -18.53 7.44
C PRO A 21 -12.11 -19.76 6.73
N ASP A 22 -12.03 -20.88 7.43
CA ASP A 22 -12.09 -22.19 6.81
C ASP A 22 -13.43 -22.31 6.10
N MET A 23 -13.50 -21.90 4.86
CA MET A 23 -14.64 -22.18 3.99
C MET A 23 -14.22 -23.12 2.89
N ASN A 24 -14.77 -24.31 3.00
CA ASN A 24 -14.83 -25.35 2.01
C ASN A 24 -15.32 -24.78 0.66
N THR A 25 -14.40 -24.60 -0.30
CA THR A 25 -14.64 -23.99 -1.61
C THR A 25 -15.03 -25.03 -2.66
N GLU A 26 -15.91 -25.96 -2.32
CA GLU A 26 -16.34 -27.00 -3.30
C GLU A 26 -17.71 -26.75 -3.98
N GLU A 27 -18.42 -25.65 -3.70
CA GLU A 27 -19.81 -25.55 -4.20
C GLU A 27 -20.17 -24.31 -5.03
N LEU A 28 -19.17 -23.53 -5.54
CA LEU A 28 -19.42 -22.34 -6.38
C LEU A 28 -18.62 -22.27 -7.69
N LEU A 29 -18.20 -23.40 -8.25
CA LEU A 29 -17.50 -23.48 -9.54
C LEU A 29 -18.26 -24.32 -10.56
N ALA A 30 -19.54 -23.97 -10.82
CA ALA A 30 -20.24 -24.39 -12.04
C ALA A 30 -20.49 -23.13 -12.91
N GLY A 31 -19.47 -22.68 -13.63
CA GLY A 31 -19.59 -21.57 -14.56
C GLY A 31 -18.24 -21.19 -15.14
N GLN A 32 -17.82 -21.86 -16.20
CA GLN A 32 -16.75 -21.51 -17.14
C GLN A 32 -15.36 -21.27 -16.53
N THR A 33 -14.65 -22.34 -16.28
CA THR A 33 -13.18 -22.36 -16.19
C THR A 33 -12.58 -22.29 -17.59
N ILE A 34 -12.19 -21.08 -18.01
CA ILE A 34 -11.09 -20.95 -18.96
C ILE A 34 -9.82 -21.13 -18.12
N THR A 35 -9.14 -22.25 -18.32
CA THR A 35 -7.92 -22.56 -17.57
C THR A 35 -6.76 -21.70 -18.08
N PRO A 36 -5.94 -21.10 -17.17
CA PRO A 36 -4.75 -20.33 -17.56
C PRO A 36 -3.75 -21.12 -18.42
N ALA A 37 -3.83 -22.45 -18.38
CA ALA A 37 -2.96 -23.34 -19.16
C ALA A 37 -3.26 -23.33 -20.68
N GLU A 38 -4.45 -22.91 -21.13
CA GLU A 38 -4.78 -22.84 -22.56
C GLU A 38 -4.34 -21.52 -23.20
N GLU A 39 -4.25 -20.42 -22.43
CA GLU A 39 -3.71 -19.15 -22.92
C GLU A 39 -2.18 -19.18 -23.02
N GLU A 40 -1.48 -19.77 -22.05
CA GLU A 40 -0.03 -19.97 -22.13
C GLU A 40 0.38 -20.90 -23.28
N GLN A 41 -0.38 -21.96 -23.55
CA GLN A 41 -0.08 -22.87 -24.66
C GLN A 41 -0.38 -22.24 -26.02
N ASN A 42 -1.30 -21.30 -26.13
CA ASN A 42 -1.65 -20.66 -27.39
C ASN A 42 -0.68 -19.52 -27.74
N SER A 43 -0.14 -18.79 -26.77
CA SER A 43 0.91 -17.76 -26.98
C SER A 43 2.24 -18.40 -27.40
N VAL A 44 2.67 -19.45 -26.72
CA VAL A 44 3.90 -20.19 -27.03
C VAL A 44 3.86 -20.89 -28.39
N GLN A 45 2.67 -21.35 -28.84
CA GLN A 45 2.51 -21.96 -30.18
C GLN A 45 2.51 -20.92 -31.30
N SER A 46 2.05 -19.69 -31.06
CA SER A 46 2.08 -18.64 -32.07
C SER A 46 3.48 -18.09 -32.33
N THR A 47 4.28 -17.92 -31.28
CA THR A 47 5.67 -17.40 -31.37
C THR A 47 6.67 -18.40 -31.97
N SER A 48 6.40 -19.71 -31.88
CA SER A 48 7.28 -20.74 -32.43
C SER A 48 7.23 -20.87 -33.96
N ARG A 49 6.33 -20.18 -34.64
CA ARG A 49 6.17 -20.16 -36.11
C ARG A 49 6.73 -18.91 -36.78
N LEU A 50 7.14 -17.91 -36.00
CA LEU A 50 7.65 -16.65 -36.53
C LEU A 50 9.09 -16.81 -37.02
N SER A 51 9.42 -16.20 -38.16
CA SER A 51 10.79 -16.06 -38.61
C SER A 51 11.57 -15.12 -37.69
N ARG A 52 12.92 -15.21 -37.72
CA ARG A 52 13.75 -14.29 -36.90
C ARG A 52 13.55 -12.81 -37.24
N GLU A 53 13.25 -12.49 -38.52
CA GLU A 53 12.93 -11.13 -38.94
C GLU A 53 11.60 -10.63 -38.33
N GLU A 54 10.57 -11.45 -38.37
CA GLU A 54 9.26 -11.12 -37.76
C GLU A 54 9.38 -10.96 -36.25
N ILE A 55 10.23 -11.74 -35.57
CA ILE A 55 10.51 -11.60 -34.14
C ILE A 55 11.20 -10.25 -33.86
N ILE A 56 12.20 -9.86 -34.65
CA ILE A 56 12.90 -8.57 -34.49
C ILE A 56 11.94 -7.40 -34.72
N ASP A 57 11.07 -7.47 -35.74
CA ASP A 57 10.08 -6.42 -36.00
C ASP A 57 9.03 -6.32 -34.90
N SER A 58 8.62 -7.45 -34.33
CA SER A 58 7.74 -7.48 -33.17
C SER A 58 8.41 -6.87 -31.93
N LEU A 59 9.66 -7.24 -31.64
CA LEU A 59 10.44 -6.66 -30.56
C LEU A 59 10.63 -5.15 -30.72
N ARG A 60 10.86 -4.67 -31.94
CA ARG A 60 11.02 -3.23 -32.20
C ARG A 60 9.76 -2.46 -31.80
N LYS A 61 8.58 -3.00 -32.11
CA LYS A 61 7.28 -2.40 -31.71
C LYS A 61 7.08 -2.45 -30.20
N LEU A 62 7.39 -3.58 -29.55
CA LEU A 62 7.22 -3.75 -28.12
C LEU A 62 8.16 -2.86 -27.30
N VAL A 63 9.41 -2.67 -27.76
CA VAL A 63 10.38 -1.78 -27.08
C VAL A 63 9.92 -0.33 -27.03
N GLU A 64 9.00 0.11 -27.91
CA GLU A 64 8.36 1.44 -27.85
C GLU A 64 7.24 1.52 -26.80
N GLY A 65 6.67 0.39 -26.40
CA GLY A 65 5.56 0.29 -25.46
C GLY A 65 5.92 0.51 -23.98
N SER A 66 4.93 0.32 -23.10
CA SER A 66 5.08 0.38 -21.66
C SER A 66 5.84 -0.85 -21.15
N VAL A 67 6.88 -0.64 -20.35
CA VAL A 67 7.75 -1.73 -19.83
C VAL A 67 6.95 -2.76 -19.03
N GLU A 68 5.94 -2.34 -18.28
CA GLU A 68 5.13 -3.20 -17.44
C GLU A 68 4.28 -4.18 -18.24
N GLU A 69 3.70 -3.70 -19.35
CA GLU A 69 2.79 -4.48 -20.20
C GLU A 69 3.55 -5.45 -21.11
N VAL A 70 4.73 -5.05 -21.60
CA VAL A 70 5.46 -5.81 -22.65
C VAL A 70 6.57 -6.70 -22.14
N LYS A 71 6.86 -6.68 -20.85
CA LYS A 71 8.01 -7.38 -20.25
C LYS A 71 8.02 -8.88 -20.56
N ASP A 72 6.89 -9.54 -20.38
CA ASP A 72 6.77 -10.99 -20.55
C ASP A 72 6.83 -11.37 -22.04
N GLU A 73 6.21 -10.58 -22.92
CA GLU A 73 6.27 -10.77 -24.38
C GLU A 73 7.69 -10.58 -24.94
N VAL A 74 8.46 -9.62 -24.42
CA VAL A 74 9.86 -9.43 -24.81
C VAL A 74 10.72 -10.63 -24.41
N ASP A 75 10.52 -11.20 -23.22
CA ASP A 75 11.24 -12.38 -22.77
C ASP A 75 10.85 -13.63 -23.60
N GLU A 76 9.58 -13.80 -23.98
CA GLU A 76 9.09 -14.86 -24.86
C GLU A 76 9.70 -14.75 -26.28
N LEU A 77 9.65 -13.58 -26.89
CA LEU A 77 10.23 -13.35 -28.23
C LEU A 77 11.76 -13.57 -28.26
N LYS A 78 12.44 -13.17 -27.20
CA LYS A 78 13.87 -13.46 -27.05
C LYS A 78 14.14 -14.97 -27.02
N GLN A 79 13.36 -15.74 -26.28
CA GLN A 79 13.49 -17.19 -26.23
C GLN A 79 13.20 -17.83 -27.60
N ALA A 80 12.13 -17.37 -28.27
CA ALA A 80 11.74 -17.83 -29.60
C ALA A 80 12.87 -17.58 -30.63
N TYR A 81 13.50 -16.40 -30.62
CA TYR A 81 14.60 -16.05 -31.47
C TYR A 81 15.79 -17.03 -31.31
N TYR A 82 16.25 -17.25 -30.08
CA TYR A 82 17.37 -18.15 -29.85
C TYR A 82 17.05 -19.60 -30.16
N LYS A 83 15.81 -20.03 -29.98
CA LYS A 83 15.32 -21.35 -30.37
C LYS A 83 15.40 -21.53 -31.90
N GLN A 84 14.89 -20.55 -32.65
CA GLN A 84 14.90 -20.55 -34.11
C GLN A 84 16.35 -20.53 -34.65
N LYS A 85 17.19 -19.67 -34.09
CA LYS A 85 18.60 -19.58 -34.43
C LYS A 85 19.34 -20.92 -34.25
N LYS A 86 19.03 -21.63 -33.12
CA LYS A 86 19.65 -22.96 -32.88
C LYS A 86 19.26 -23.97 -33.94
N ILE A 87 17.99 -23.97 -34.37
CA ILE A 87 17.50 -24.84 -35.45
C ILE A 87 18.24 -24.55 -36.75
N GLU A 88 18.32 -23.27 -37.13
CA GLU A 88 19.00 -22.86 -38.39
C GLU A 88 20.50 -23.22 -38.40
N ILE A 89 21.19 -23.04 -37.25
CA ILE A 89 22.59 -23.43 -37.13
C ILE A 89 22.75 -24.95 -37.28
N GLU A 90 21.86 -25.74 -36.70
CA GLU A 90 21.89 -27.20 -36.77
C GLU A 90 21.60 -27.70 -38.18
N GLU A 91 20.63 -27.08 -38.88
CA GLU A 91 20.31 -27.37 -40.26
C GLU A 91 21.52 -27.02 -41.20
N ALA A 92 22.14 -25.85 -40.99
CA ALA A 92 23.31 -25.42 -41.75
C ALA A 92 24.51 -26.35 -41.50
N ARG A 93 24.72 -26.80 -40.27
CA ARG A 93 25.74 -27.76 -39.89
C ARG A 93 25.52 -29.12 -40.58
N ASN A 94 24.28 -29.62 -40.54
CA ASN A 94 23.94 -30.89 -41.18
C ASN A 94 24.09 -30.79 -42.69
N ALA A 95 23.71 -29.69 -43.32
CA ALA A 95 23.95 -29.46 -44.76
C ALA A 95 25.43 -29.39 -45.09
N PHE A 96 26.28 -28.77 -44.26
CA PHE A 96 27.74 -28.69 -44.44
C PHE A 96 28.39 -30.07 -44.37
N ILE A 97 27.97 -30.90 -43.43
CA ILE A 97 28.44 -32.30 -43.29
C ILE A 97 27.98 -33.15 -44.50
N ALA A 98 26.71 -32.99 -44.91
CA ALA A 98 26.16 -33.69 -46.06
C ALA A 98 26.88 -33.35 -47.38
N ALA A 99 27.44 -32.14 -47.50
CA ALA A 99 28.29 -31.72 -48.62
C ALA A 99 29.72 -32.35 -48.60
N GLY A 100 30.02 -33.18 -47.60
CA GLY A 100 31.28 -33.91 -47.49
C GLY A 100 32.40 -33.14 -46.74
N ASN A 101 32.07 -32.06 -46.04
CA ASN A 101 33.03 -31.28 -45.27
C ASN A 101 33.17 -31.85 -43.84
N PRO A 102 34.38 -31.74 -43.23
CA PRO A 102 34.61 -32.18 -41.86
C PRO A 102 33.81 -31.33 -40.88
N GLU A 103 33.12 -31.93 -39.92
CA GLU A 103 32.33 -31.22 -38.87
C GLU A 103 33.15 -30.20 -38.09
N ALA A 104 34.47 -30.48 -37.88
CA ALA A 104 35.38 -29.61 -37.15
C ALA A 104 35.69 -28.27 -37.85
N GLU A 105 35.39 -28.15 -39.14
CA GLU A 105 35.60 -26.94 -39.95
C GLU A 105 34.34 -26.06 -40.05
N PHE A 106 33.19 -26.50 -39.46
CA PHE A 106 31.99 -25.73 -39.46
C PHE A 106 32.09 -24.50 -38.52
N VAL A 107 32.04 -23.32 -39.08
CA VAL A 107 31.99 -22.05 -38.35
C VAL A 107 30.65 -21.40 -38.66
N PRO A 108 29.79 -21.15 -37.65
CA PRO A 108 28.54 -20.42 -37.83
C PRO A 108 28.85 -19.02 -38.39
N MET A 109 28.09 -18.58 -39.39
CA MET A 109 28.22 -17.22 -39.93
C MET A 109 27.87 -16.17 -38.85
N SER A 110 28.60 -15.04 -38.89
CA SER A 110 28.25 -13.85 -38.13
C SER A 110 26.80 -13.43 -38.47
N ASP A 111 26.03 -13.15 -37.43
CA ASP A 111 24.59 -12.91 -37.55
C ASP A 111 24.27 -11.44 -37.23
N GLU A 112 24.07 -10.65 -38.29
CA GLU A 112 23.69 -9.24 -38.21
C GLU A 112 22.35 -9.03 -37.49
N GLN A 113 21.45 -10.02 -37.58
CA GLN A 113 20.20 -10.03 -36.87
C GLN A 113 20.37 -10.19 -35.36
N GLU A 114 21.37 -10.95 -34.92
CA GLU A 114 21.70 -11.08 -33.50
C GLU A 114 22.23 -9.78 -32.90
N GLU A 115 23.01 -9.01 -33.66
CA GLU A 115 23.46 -7.69 -33.20
C GLU A 115 22.29 -6.72 -33.06
N THR A 116 21.34 -6.74 -33.99
CA THR A 116 20.10 -5.96 -33.91
C THR A 116 19.27 -6.37 -32.70
N LEU A 117 19.11 -7.67 -32.44
CA LEU A 117 18.42 -8.18 -31.26
C LEU A 117 19.08 -7.67 -29.96
N LYS A 118 20.41 -7.81 -29.87
CA LYS A 118 21.17 -7.37 -28.69
C LYS A 118 21.02 -5.88 -28.45
N SER A 119 21.01 -5.07 -29.51
CA SER A 119 20.79 -3.63 -29.46
C SER A 119 19.40 -3.31 -28.91
N LEU A 120 18.34 -3.94 -29.44
CA LEU A 120 16.95 -3.74 -28.97
C LEU A 120 16.78 -4.17 -27.52
N LEU A 121 17.35 -5.31 -27.12
CA LEU A 121 17.32 -5.78 -25.74
C LEU A 121 18.13 -4.87 -24.80
N SER A 122 19.19 -4.22 -25.27
CA SER A 122 19.92 -3.22 -24.46
C SER A 122 19.05 -1.99 -24.20
N VAL A 123 18.40 -1.46 -25.23
CA VAL A 123 17.47 -0.33 -25.09
C VAL A 123 16.31 -0.68 -24.13
N PHE A 124 15.76 -1.88 -24.27
CA PHE A 124 14.70 -2.32 -23.37
C PHE A 124 15.17 -2.45 -21.92
N ARG A 125 16.41 -2.95 -21.71
CA ARG A 125 17.02 -3.06 -20.38
C ARG A 125 17.23 -1.68 -19.74
N GLU A 126 17.67 -0.70 -20.50
CA GLU A 126 17.83 0.68 -20.05
C GLU A 126 16.48 1.28 -19.64
N LYS A 127 15.46 1.17 -20.49
CA LYS A 127 14.08 1.60 -20.16
C LYS A 127 13.54 0.92 -18.90
N LYS A 128 13.79 -0.38 -18.75
CA LYS A 128 13.38 -1.14 -17.56
C LYS A 128 14.09 -0.66 -16.30
N ALA A 129 15.38 -0.34 -16.41
CA ALA A 129 16.14 0.20 -15.28
C ALA A 129 15.64 1.60 -14.88
N GLU A 130 15.35 2.48 -15.84
CA GLU A 130 14.76 3.80 -15.60
C GLU A 130 13.38 3.70 -14.96
N TYR A 131 12.53 2.81 -15.48
CA TYR A 131 11.20 2.57 -14.91
C TYR A 131 11.27 2.06 -13.47
N THR A 132 12.15 1.09 -13.21
CA THR A 132 12.36 0.57 -11.85
C THR A 132 12.86 1.65 -10.90
N ALA A 133 13.82 2.47 -11.33
CA ALA A 133 14.33 3.58 -10.53
C ALA A 133 13.25 4.63 -10.24
N LEU A 134 12.37 4.91 -11.21
CA LEU A 134 11.24 5.80 -11.02
C LEU A 134 10.24 5.27 -9.98
N LEU A 135 9.92 3.98 -10.05
CA LEU A 135 9.04 3.33 -9.07
C LEU A 135 9.64 3.34 -7.65
N GLU A 136 10.94 3.04 -7.53
CA GLU A 136 11.63 3.09 -6.25
C GLU A 136 11.60 4.50 -5.65
N LYS A 137 11.89 5.50 -6.47
CA LYS A 137 11.81 6.90 -6.05
C LYS A 137 10.38 7.28 -5.58
N GLN A 138 9.38 6.85 -6.32
CA GLN A 138 7.98 7.10 -5.94
C GLN A 138 7.59 6.40 -4.62
N ARG A 139 8.11 5.18 -4.38
CA ARG A 139 7.93 4.47 -3.11
C ARG A 139 8.61 5.18 -1.94
N GLU A 140 9.80 5.73 -2.17
CA GLU A 140 10.50 6.52 -1.17
C GLU A 140 9.77 7.83 -0.84
N GLU A 141 9.30 8.56 -1.86
CA GLU A 141 8.49 9.78 -1.68
C GLU A 141 7.18 9.50 -0.92
N ASN A 142 6.52 8.39 -1.23
CA ASN A 142 5.33 7.95 -0.52
C ASN A 142 5.64 7.57 0.95
N LEU A 143 6.77 6.92 1.18
CA LEU A 143 7.24 6.57 2.52
C LEU A 143 7.48 7.83 3.35
N GLU A 144 8.18 8.81 2.79
CA GLU A 144 8.45 10.08 3.45
C GLU A 144 7.15 10.81 3.81
N ARG A 145 6.19 10.87 2.88
CA ARG A 145 4.86 11.45 3.13
C ARG A 145 4.12 10.76 4.28
N LYS A 146 4.13 9.43 4.33
CA LYS A 146 3.50 8.67 5.43
C LYS A 146 4.23 8.90 6.76
N GLN A 147 5.55 9.03 6.74
CA GLN A 147 6.32 9.37 7.95
C GLN A 147 6.01 10.78 8.47
N GLN A 148 5.85 11.76 7.58
CA GLN A 148 5.45 13.12 7.94
C GLN A 148 4.06 13.14 8.59
N ILE A 149 3.10 12.38 8.06
CA ILE A 149 1.77 12.23 8.66
C ILE A 149 1.89 11.65 10.08
N LEU A 150 2.69 10.61 10.28
CA LEU A 150 2.88 10.00 11.59
C LEU A 150 3.56 10.94 12.60
N GLU A 151 4.50 11.76 12.15
CA GLU A 151 5.16 12.73 13.02
C GLU A 151 4.19 13.85 13.44
N GLU A 152 3.32 14.31 12.53
CA GLU A 152 2.26 15.26 12.88
C GLU A 152 1.24 14.63 13.84
N MET A 153 0.82 13.38 13.61
CA MET A 153 -0.06 12.64 14.55
C MET A 153 0.57 12.52 15.94
N LYS A 154 1.87 12.21 16.00
CA LYS A 154 2.64 12.13 17.24
C LYS A 154 2.65 13.49 17.96
N SER A 155 2.97 14.56 17.24
CA SER A 155 2.98 15.92 17.80
C SER A 155 1.63 16.32 18.41
N ILE A 156 0.53 15.91 17.77
CA ILE A 156 -0.82 16.12 18.30
C ILE A 156 -1.04 15.34 19.61
N THR A 157 -0.54 14.12 19.72
CA THR A 157 -0.67 13.31 20.94
C THR A 157 0.23 13.80 22.07
N GLU A 158 1.28 14.55 21.79
CA GLU A 158 2.14 15.17 22.81
C GLU A 158 1.54 16.47 23.38
N ASP A 159 0.63 17.14 22.65
CA ASP A 159 -0.08 18.35 23.09
C ASP A 159 -1.45 18.00 23.72
N SER A 160 -1.41 17.45 24.93
CA SER A 160 -2.61 17.02 25.67
C SER A 160 -3.61 18.14 25.95
N ASP A 161 -3.15 19.39 26.09
CA ASP A 161 -3.99 20.53 26.48
C ASP A 161 -4.92 21.00 25.35
N ASN A 162 -4.45 20.85 24.11
CA ASN A 162 -5.20 21.27 22.92
C ASN A 162 -5.83 20.11 22.15
N ILE A 163 -5.77 18.90 22.64
CA ILE A 163 -6.17 17.69 21.93
C ILE A 163 -7.61 17.75 21.37
N ASN A 164 -8.54 18.34 22.12
CA ASN A 164 -9.92 18.51 21.68
C ASN A 164 -10.05 19.43 20.45
N LYS A 165 -9.19 20.45 20.33
CA LYS A 165 -9.17 21.40 19.21
C LYS A 165 -8.58 20.75 17.96
N GLN A 166 -7.71 19.78 18.14
CA GLN A 166 -7.00 19.08 17.07
C GLN A 166 -7.74 17.84 16.56
N TYR A 167 -8.91 17.54 17.08
CA TYR A 167 -9.69 16.35 16.71
C TYR A 167 -9.93 16.23 15.20
N THR A 168 -10.41 17.30 14.57
CA THR A 168 -10.67 17.30 13.11
C THR A 168 -9.40 17.08 12.32
N ARG A 169 -8.30 17.76 12.71
CA ARG A 169 -7.00 17.60 12.05
C ARG A 169 -6.48 16.17 12.18
N PHE A 170 -6.63 15.57 13.35
CA PHE A 170 -6.22 14.20 13.56
C PHE A 170 -7.01 13.20 12.70
N GLN A 171 -8.32 13.43 12.51
CA GLN A 171 -9.14 12.62 11.61
C GLN A 171 -8.71 12.75 10.15
N GLU A 172 -8.38 13.96 9.68
CA GLU A 172 -7.84 14.19 8.32
C GLU A 172 -6.55 13.42 8.12
N LEU A 173 -5.63 13.45 9.10
CA LEU A 173 -4.38 12.71 9.05
C LEU A 173 -4.60 11.20 9.01
N GLN A 174 -5.56 10.69 9.79
CA GLN A 174 -5.94 9.27 9.73
C GLN A 174 -6.43 8.86 8.35
N GLN A 175 -7.24 9.69 7.72
CA GLN A 175 -7.76 9.42 6.38
C GLN A 175 -6.63 9.45 5.35
N SER A 176 -5.77 10.47 5.36
CA SER A 176 -4.63 10.60 4.47
C SER A 176 -3.61 9.47 4.65
N PHE A 177 -3.44 8.96 5.89
CA PHE A 177 -2.59 7.79 6.12
C PHE A 177 -3.17 6.51 5.50
N LYS A 178 -4.49 6.35 5.49
CA LYS A 178 -5.18 5.18 4.94
C LYS A 178 -5.27 5.19 3.41
N GLU A 179 -5.01 6.30 2.74
CA GLU A 179 -4.99 6.36 1.28
C GLU A 179 -3.99 5.34 0.71
N PRO A 180 -4.43 4.52 -0.26
CA PRO A 180 -3.56 3.49 -0.84
C PRO A 180 -2.41 4.14 -1.61
N CYS A 181 -1.20 3.68 -1.37
CA CYS A 181 -0.01 4.06 -2.13
C CYS A 181 1.02 2.93 -2.07
N GLU A 182 1.87 2.87 -3.06
CA GLU A 182 2.99 1.93 -3.07
C GLU A 182 4.06 2.35 -2.06
N LEU A 183 4.51 1.39 -1.26
CA LEU A 183 5.52 1.57 -0.21
C LEU A 183 6.57 0.46 -0.29
N PRO A 184 7.80 0.71 0.17
CA PRO A 184 8.78 -0.34 0.38
C PRO A 184 8.24 -1.39 1.37
N SER A 185 8.22 -2.66 0.98
CA SER A 185 7.62 -3.76 1.77
C SER A 185 8.16 -3.86 3.20
N ALA A 186 9.45 -3.57 3.39
CA ALA A 186 10.09 -3.59 4.71
C ALA A 186 9.55 -2.52 5.67
N ALA A 187 9.04 -1.39 5.15
CA ALA A 187 8.57 -0.26 5.96
C ALA A 187 7.09 -0.40 6.41
N VAL A 188 6.28 -1.13 5.64
CA VAL A 188 4.82 -1.20 5.82
C VAL A 188 4.43 -1.59 7.24
N SER A 189 4.95 -2.70 7.76
CA SER A 189 4.61 -3.20 9.10
C SER A 189 4.95 -2.20 10.21
N GLY A 190 6.12 -1.54 10.10
CA GLY A 190 6.55 -0.54 11.07
C GLY A 190 5.68 0.72 11.07
N LEU A 191 5.26 1.18 9.89
CA LEU A 191 4.37 2.34 9.74
C LEU A 191 2.99 2.07 10.36
N TRP A 192 2.39 0.91 10.07
CA TRP A 192 1.09 0.53 10.61
C TRP A 192 1.08 0.39 12.13
N LYS A 193 2.15 -0.19 12.72
CA LYS A 193 2.28 -0.28 14.19
C LYS A 193 2.33 1.10 14.83
N LYS A 194 3.10 2.03 14.29
CA LYS A 194 3.17 3.41 14.78
C LYS A 194 1.82 4.11 14.65
N PHE A 195 1.18 3.97 13.49
CA PHE A 195 -0.15 4.54 13.25
C PHE A 195 -1.17 4.08 14.29
N GLN A 196 -1.28 2.76 14.52
CA GLN A 196 -2.18 2.22 15.53
C GLN A 196 -1.89 2.77 16.92
N SER A 197 -0.61 2.80 17.33
CA SER A 197 -0.22 3.33 18.63
C SER A 197 -0.61 4.81 18.81
N TYR A 198 -0.43 5.65 17.78
CA TYR A 198 -0.81 7.06 17.88
C TYR A 198 -2.34 7.25 17.88
N VAL A 199 -3.07 6.42 17.16
CA VAL A 199 -4.54 6.42 17.18
C VAL A 199 -5.05 6.04 18.56
N GLU A 200 -4.55 4.96 19.16
CA GLU A 200 -4.92 4.53 20.51
C GLU A 200 -4.61 5.63 21.53
N ASN A 201 -3.38 6.15 21.53
CA ASN A 201 -2.97 7.22 22.44
C ASN A 201 -3.85 8.46 22.32
N PHE A 202 -4.23 8.86 21.11
CA PHE A 202 -5.09 10.02 20.90
C PHE A 202 -6.46 9.84 21.53
N TYR A 203 -7.10 8.70 21.30
CA TYR A 203 -8.43 8.45 21.87
C TYR A 203 -8.40 8.24 23.38
N ASP A 204 -7.34 7.65 23.93
CA ASP A 204 -7.15 7.54 25.37
C ASP A 204 -7.00 8.92 26.03
N LEU A 205 -6.22 9.82 25.43
CA LEU A 205 -6.07 11.19 25.90
C LEU A 205 -7.37 11.97 25.84
N LEU A 206 -8.16 11.81 24.77
CA LEU A 206 -9.50 12.40 24.67
C LEU A 206 -10.43 11.92 25.80
N LYS A 207 -10.39 10.63 26.11
CA LYS A 207 -11.19 10.05 27.19
C LYS A 207 -10.76 10.60 28.54
N ILE A 208 -9.46 10.63 28.83
CA ILE A 208 -8.92 11.19 30.07
C ILE A 208 -9.31 12.66 30.23
N ASN A 209 -9.17 13.48 29.17
CA ASN A 209 -9.56 14.88 29.20
C ASN A 209 -11.06 15.08 29.46
N LYS A 210 -11.90 14.21 28.91
CA LYS A 210 -13.33 14.22 29.19
C LYS A 210 -13.62 13.89 30.66
N GLU A 211 -13.02 12.83 31.18
CA GLU A 211 -13.20 12.41 32.59
C GLU A 211 -12.74 13.49 33.57
N LEU A 212 -11.60 14.15 33.29
CA LEU A 212 -11.11 15.27 34.10
C LEU A 212 -12.08 16.45 34.12
N ARG A 213 -12.62 16.84 32.93
CA ARG A 213 -13.62 17.90 32.86
C ARG A 213 -14.90 17.55 33.62
N ASP A 214 -15.38 16.33 33.49
CA ASP A 214 -16.57 15.87 34.15
C ASP A 214 -16.36 15.86 35.66
N TYR A 215 -15.16 15.50 36.14
CA TYR A 215 -14.80 15.60 37.56
C TYR A 215 -14.75 17.05 38.04
N ASP A 216 -14.13 17.96 37.28
CA ASP A 216 -14.06 19.38 37.63
C ASP A 216 -15.47 20.01 37.68
N PHE A 217 -16.35 19.69 36.74
CA PHE A 217 -17.74 20.15 36.76
C PHE A 217 -18.47 19.62 37.98
N LYS A 218 -18.29 18.37 38.35
CA LYS A 218 -18.89 17.79 39.56
C LYS A 218 -18.39 18.49 40.81
N LYS A 219 -17.08 18.71 40.93
CA LYS A 219 -16.47 19.43 42.06
C LYS A 219 -16.97 20.87 42.17
N ASN A 220 -17.03 21.58 41.04
CA ASN A 220 -17.55 22.94 40.99
C ASN A 220 -19.05 23.00 41.39
N LEU A 221 -19.80 21.99 40.95
CA LEU A 221 -21.23 21.89 41.34
C LEU A 221 -21.35 21.64 42.84
N GLU A 222 -20.61 20.69 43.41
CA GLU A 222 -20.60 20.40 44.85
C GLU A 222 -20.27 21.66 45.65
N GLN A 223 -19.23 22.42 45.27
CA GLN A 223 -18.82 23.65 45.93
C GLN A 223 -19.91 24.74 45.86
N LYS A 224 -20.50 24.95 44.68
CA LYS A 224 -21.56 25.92 44.46
C LYS A 224 -22.83 25.56 45.27
N THR A 225 -23.17 24.27 45.28
CA THR A 225 -24.30 23.79 46.07
C THR A 225 -24.05 24.04 47.56
N ALA A 226 -22.86 23.70 48.07
CA ALA A 226 -22.53 23.98 49.47
C ALA A 226 -22.58 25.47 49.83
N LEU A 227 -22.18 26.36 48.93
CA LEU A 227 -22.29 27.80 49.09
C LEU A 227 -23.76 28.27 49.13
N CYS A 228 -24.60 27.71 48.25
CA CYS A 228 -26.05 27.99 48.27
C CYS A 228 -26.70 27.50 49.57
N ASP A 229 -26.40 26.27 49.98
CA ASP A 229 -26.91 25.68 51.22
C ASP A 229 -26.48 26.51 52.45
N ALA A 230 -25.25 26.98 52.48
CA ALA A 230 -24.73 27.85 53.53
C ALA A 230 -25.47 29.21 53.54
N ALA A 231 -25.68 29.81 52.36
CA ALA A 231 -26.42 31.07 52.24
C ALA A 231 -27.89 30.91 52.64
N GLU A 232 -28.54 29.80 52.26
CA GLU A 232 -29.93 29.49 52.68
C GLU A 232 -30.02 29.27 54.19
N ALA A 233 -29.04 28.63 54.83
CA ALA A 233 -28.97 28.45 56.27
C ALA A 233 -28.91 29.79 57.03
N LEU A 234 -28.29 30.82 56.46
CA LEU A 234 -28.23 32.17 57.04
C LEU A 234 -29.61 32.85 57.10
N LEU A 235 -30.57 32.45 56.26
CA LEU A 235 -31.93 32.95 56.31
C LEU A 235 -32.69 32.58 57.63
N ALA A 236 -32.27 31.52 58.28
CA ALA A 236 -32.78 31.05 59.53
C ALA A 236 -32.14 31.74 60.77
N ASN A 237 -31.15 32.61 60.58
CA ASN A 237 -30.40 33.27 61.61
C ASN A 237 -31.17 34.55 62.03
N ASP A 238 -31.59 34.65 63.33
CA ASP A 238 -32.28 35.80 63.85
C ASP A 238 -31.38 37.05 63.96
N ASP A 239 -30.06 36.90 64.02
CA ASP A 239 -29.16 38.03 64.01
C ASP A 239 -28.75 38.40 62.54
N VAL A 240 -29.49 39.32 61.98
CA VAL A 240 -29.30 39.82 60.59
C VAL A 240 -27.91 40.41 60.37
N VAL A 241 -27.30 41.02 61.36
CA VAL A 241 -25.96 41.62 61.21
C VAL A 241 -24.86 40.53 61.16
N ALA A 242 -25.03 39.52 62.00
CA ALA A 242 -24.10 38.37 61.94
C ALA A 242 -24.25 37.59 60.59
N ALA A 243 -25.49 37.32 60.19
CA ALA A 243 -25.75 36.65 58.91
C ALA A 243 -25.19 37.41 57.70
N PHE A 244 -25.32 38.75 57.71
CA PHE A 244 -24.76 39.58 56.63
C PHE A 244 -23.23 39.55 56.58
N LYS A 245 -22.56 39.51 57.75
CA LYS A 245 -21.10 39.40 57.80
C LYS A 245 -20.61 38.04 57.29
N GLU A 246 -21.27 36.93 57.58
CA GLU A 246 -20.94 35.59 57.11
C GLU A 246 -21.18 35.45 55.63
N LEU A 247 -22.19 36.12 55.05
CA LEU A 247 -22.45 36.11 53.62
C LEU A 247 -21.34 36.82 52.78
N GLN A 248 -20.60 37.74 53.41
CA GLN A 248 -19.54 38.52 52.74
C GLN A 248 -18.17 37.85 52.74
N VAL A 249 -17.99 36.71 53.41
CA VAL A 249 -16.75 35.93 53.47
C VAL A 249 -16.74 34.89 52.36
#